data_5a9aff6deed36f826e53b5ef35b738a3
#
_entry.id   5a9aff6deed36f826e53b5ef35b738a3
#
_cell.length_a   1.000
_cell.length_b   1.000
_cell.length_c   1.000
_cell.angle_alpha   90.00
_cell.angle_beta   90.00
_cell.angle_gamma   90.00
#
_symmetry.space_group_name_H-M   'P 1'
#
loop_
_entity.id
_entity.type
_entity.pdbx_description
1 polymer ?
#
loop_
_entity_poly.entity_id
_entity_poly.type
_entity_poly.pdbx_seq_one_letter_code
_entity_poly.pdbx_strand_id
1 'polypeptide(L)'
;MTVSLWSGPRNCSTALMYSFAQRPDYGVVDEPLFAHFLQNTGAERPSRAEVLAVMPAERAEILPTLKRDYAHVFLKHMANHTEGWPEPRDFGTHKHVLLTRHPRKVLKSYRAHIDSPTALDLCYHH
;
A
#
# COMPACT_ATOMS: atom_id res chain seq x y z
N MET A 1 -14.52 -11.47 4.41
CA MET A 1 -13.83 -11.41 3.08
C MET A 1 -12.75 -10.33 3.16
N THR A 2 -11.53 -10.62 2.69
CA THR A 2 -10.46 -9.62 2.63
C THR A 2 -10.18 -9.21 1.18
N VAL A 3 -10.14 -7.91 0.94
CA VAL A 3 -9.78 -7.31 -0.35
C VAL A 3 -8.41 -6.65 -0.23
N SER A 4 -7.46 -7.05 -1.05
CA SER A 4 -6.16 -6.40 -1.21
C SER A 4 -6.15 -5.56 -2.48
N LEU A 5 -6.19 -4.25 -2.32
CA LEU A 5 -6.04 -3.29 -3.40
C LEU A 5 -4.55 -3.00 -3.62
N TRP A 6 -4.06 -3.23 -4.82
CA TRP A 6 -2.71 -2.91 -5.25
C TRP A 6 -2.73 -1.72 -6.20
N SER A 7 -1.96 -0.71 -5.92
CA SER A 7 -1.91 0.49 -6.78
C SER A 7 -0.53 1.11 -6.83
N GLY A 8 -0.23 1.82 -7.90
CA GLY A 8 0.83 2.81 -7.92
C GLY A 8 0.40 4.14 -7.27
N PRO A 9 1.32 5.09 -7.11
CA PRO A 9 1.02 6.40 -6.55
C PRO A 9 0.04 7.18 -7.44
N ARG A 10 -0.70 8.10 -6.85
CA ARG A 10 -1.61 9.04 -7.54
C ARG A 10 -2.75 8.38 -8.33
N ASN A 11 -3.11 7.15 -7.98
CA ASN A 11 -4.20 6.38 -8.60
C ASN A 11 -5.56 6.54 -7.89
N CYS A 12 -5.69 7.50 -6.97
CA CYS A 12 -6.89 7.74 -6.15
C CYS A 12 -7.24 6.57 -5.20
N SER A 13 -6.27 5.72 -4.86
CA SER A 13 -6.47 4.56 -3.98
C SER A 13 -6.90 4.95 -2.56
N THR A 14 -6.39 6.07 -2.03
CA THR A 14 -6.80 6.60 -0.72
C THR A 14 -8.27 7.02 -0.70
N ALA A 15 -8.75 7.69 -1.75
CA ALA A 15 -10.16 8.05 -1.85
C ALA A 15 -11.07 6.81 -1.90
N LEU A 16 -10.64 5.77 -2.63
CA LEU A 16 -11.34 4.50 -2.67
C LEU A 16 -11.35 3.81 -1.30
N MET A 17 -10.21 3.79 -0.61
CA MET A 17 -10.12 3.25 0.75
C MET A 17 -11.09 3.96 1.71
N TYR A 18 -11.17 5.29 1.67
CA TYR A 18 -12.12 6.03 2.48
C TYR A 18 -13.58 5.73 2.15
N SER A 19 -13.90 5.38 0.90
CA SER A 19 -15.23 4.91 0.53
C SER A 19 -15.60 3.62 1.26
N PHE A 20 -14.65 2.68 1.38
CA PHE A 20 -14.84 1.46 2.16
C PHE A 20 -14.91 1.74 3.67
N ALA A 21 -14.14 2.70 4.18
CA ALA A 21 -14.16 3.09 5.58
C ALA A 21 -15.50 3.68 6.06
N GLN A 22 -16.37 4.14 5.15
CA GLN A 22 -17.73 4.58 5.49
C GLN A 22 -18.69 3.42 5.76
N ARG A 23 -18.31 2.20 5.42
CA ARG A 23 -19.15 1.03 5.62
C ARG A 23 -18.94 0.44 7.02
N PRO A 24 -20.02 0.16 7.78
CA PRO A 24 -19.89 -0.37 9.14
C PRO A 24 -19.39 -1.83 9.18
N ASP A 25 -19.48 -2.54 8.05
CA ASP A 25 -19.05 -3.94 7.90
C ASP A 25 -17.60 -4.09 7.42
N TYR A 26 -16.89 -2.97 7.13
CA TYR A 26 -15.50 -2.97 6.66
C TYR A 26 -14.54 -2.33 7.66
N GLY A 27 -13.46 -3.06 7.99
CA GLY A 27 -12.24 -2.46 8.52
C GLY A 27 -11.28 -2.11 7.38
N VAL A 28 -10.57 -0.98 7.49
CA VAL A 28 -9.58 -0.57 6.50
C VAL A 28 -8.18 -0.53 7.10
N VAL A 29 -7.17 -0.88 6.30
CA VAL A 29 -5.75 -0.77 6.65
C VAL A 29 -5.02 -0.07 5.51
N ASP A 30 -4.35 1.02 5.83
CA ASP A 30 -3.59 1.82 4.87
C ASP A 30 -2.13 1.42 4.87
N GLU A 31 -1.61 1.05 3.72
CA GLU A 31 -0.20 0.77 3.42
C GLU A 31 0.53 -0.07 4.48
N PRO A 32 0.01 -1.26 4.85
CA PRO A 32 0.57 -2.05 5.95
C PRO A 32 2.01 -2.51 5.73
N LEU A 33 2.53 -2.46 4.50
CA LEU A 33 3.88 -2.85 4.14
C LEU A 33 4.87 -1.67 4.10
N PHE A 34 4.44 -0.45 4.44
CA PHE A 34 5.27 0.74 4.23
C PHE A 34 6.52 0.75 5.11
N ALA A 35 6.41 0.41 6.40
CA ALA A 35 7.57 0.34 7.29
C ALA A 35 8.57 -0.75 6.84
N HIS A 36 8.06 -1.91 6.41
CA HIS A 36 8.89 -2.98 5.83
C HIS A 36 9.68 -2.48 4.61
N PHE A 37 9.01 -1.83 3.67
CA PHE A 37 9.65 -1.23 2.50
C PHE A 37 10.76 -0.23 2.90
N LEU A 38 10.48 0.67 3.84
CA LEU A 38 11.45 1.66 4.29
C LEU A 38 12.68 1.00 4.95
N GLN A 39 12.46 -0.04 5.75
CA GLN A 39 13.53 -0.76 6.44
C GLN A 39 14.42 -1.52 5.45
N ASN A 40 13.82 -2.25 4.51
CA ASN A 40 14.57 -3.13 3.60
C ASN A 40 15.26 -2.39 2.46
N THR A 41 14.68 -1.31 1.97
CA THR A 41 15.26 -0.57 0.84
C THR A 41 16.13 0.59 1.26
N GLY A 42 16.04 1.05 2.51
CA GLY A 42 16.69 2.28 2.96
C GLY A 42 16.12 3.53 2.30
N ALA A 43 14.95 3.46 1.66
CA ALA A 43 14.36 4.58 0.92
C ALA A 43 14.12 5.79 1.84
N GLU A 44 14.64 6.93 1.44
CA GLU A 44 14.36 8.20 2.12
C GLU A 44 12.98 8.71 1.69
N ARG A 45 12.13 8.89 2.67
CA ARG A 45 10.75 9.41 2.48
C ARG A 45 10.43 10.38 3.61
N PRO A 46 9.57 11.37 3.38
CA PRO A 46 9.02 12.19 4.47
C PRO A 46 8.45 11.29 5.58
N SER A 47 8.66 11.66 6.83
CA SER A 47 8.20 10.92 8.01
C SER A 47 8.76 9.49 8.16
N ARG A 48 9.91 9.18 7.53
CA ARG A 48 10.53 7.84 7.63
C ARG A 48 10.76 7.42 9.09
N ALA A 49 11.33 8.30 9.90
CA ALA A 49 11.65 8.00 11.30
C ALA A 49 10.38 7.74 12.12
N GLU A 50 9.36 8.57 11.93
CA GLU A 50 8.06 8.44 12.61
C GLU A 50 7.34 7.15 12.20
N VAL A 51 7.36 6.80 10.91
CA VAL A 51 6.76 5.56 10.41
C VAL A 51 7.44 4.35 11.02
N LEU A 52 8.77 4.29 11.00
CA LEU A 52 9.53 3.17 11.57
C LEU A 52 9.37 3.06 13.11
N ALA A 53 9.04 4.15 13.78
CA ALA A 53 8.81 4.15 15.22
C ALA A 53 7.43 3.58 15.61
N VAL A 54 6.43 3.61 14.72
CA VAL A 54 5.03 3.27 15.07
C VAL A 54 4.43 2.12 14.26
N MET A 55 4.97 1.82 13.09
CA MET A 55 4.45 0.75 12.24
C MET A 55 5.34 -0.49 12.31
N PRO A 56 4.75 -1.70 12.33
CA PRO A 56 5.51 -2.94 12.27
C PRO A 56 6.25 -3.06 10.94
N ALA A 57 7.51 -3.48 10.98
CA ALA A 57 8.35 -3.69 9.80
C ALA A 57 8.64 -5.16 9.53
N GLU A 58 8.60 -6.00 10.55
CA GLU A 58 8.87 -7.43 10.41
C GLU A 58 7.62 -8.21 10.01
N ARG A 59 7.81 -9.22 9.13
CA ARG A 59 6.71 -10.07 8.62
C ARG A 59 5.82 -10.63 9.72
N ALA A 60 6.43 -11.14 10.80
CA ALA A 60 5.69 -11.74 11.91
C ALA A 60 4.77 -10.75 12.64
N GLU A 61 5.14 -9.48 12.64
CA GLU A 61 4.38 -8.39 13.25
C GLU A 61 3.31 -7.83 12.30
N ILE A 62 3.61 -7.79 11.00
CA ILE A 62 2.70 -7.26 9.98
C ILE A 62 1.50 -8.20 9.76
N LEU A 63 1.73 -9.51 9.61
CA LEU A 63 0.68 -10.47 9.28
C LEU A 63 -0.54 -10.42 10.22
N PRO A 64 -0.39 -10.28 11.55
CA PRO A 64 -1.53 -10.08 12.44
C PRO A 64 -2.30 -8.79 12.16
N THR A 65 -1.63 -7.71 11.74
CA THR A 65 -2.28 -6.41 11.48
C THR A 65 -3.17 -6.42 10.24
N LEU A 66 -2.98 -7.39 9.34
CA LEU A 66 -3.83 -7.55 8.15
C LEU A 66 -5.23 -8.11 8.47
N LYS A 67 -5.42 -8.62 9.68
CA LYS A 67 -6.70 -9.10 10.19
C LYS A 67 -7.36 -8.02 11.04
N ARG A 68 -8.66 -7.89 10.93
CA ARG A 68 -9.47 -6.97 11.74
C ARG A 68 -10.74 -7.70 12.19
N ASP A 69 -11.29 -7.30 13.33
CA ASP A 69 -12.56 -7.82 13.87
C ASP A 69 -13.77 -7.20 13.15
N TYR A 70 -13.74 -7.32 11.81
CA TYR A 70 -14.81 -6.89 10.93
C TYR A 70 -15.24 -8.05 10.02
N ALA A 71 -16.48 -8.02 9.57
CA ALA A 71 -16.98 -9.01 8.60
C ALA A 71 -16.15 -8.99 7.30
N HIS A 72 -15.65 -7.82 6.94
CA HIS A 72 -14.80 -7.60 5.76
C HIS A 72 -13.61 -6.71 6.09
N VAL A 73 -12.50 -6.89 5.38
CA VAL A 73 -11.29 -6.06 5.51
C VAL A 73 -10.87 -5.57 4.13
N PHE A 74 -10.53 -4.29 4.05
CA PHE A 74 -9.97 -3.66 2.87
C PHE A 74 -8.54 -3.20 3.17
N LEU A 75 -7.56 -3.78 2.48
CA LEU A 75 -6.15 -3.44 2.59
C LEU A 75 -5.74 -2.62 1.37
N LYS A 76 -5.27 -1.41 1.57
CA LYS A 76 -4.70 -0.61 0.51
C LYS A 76 -3.18 -0.77 0.51
N HIS A 77 -2.63 -1.30 -0.56
CA HIS A 77 -1.20 -1.49 -0.75
C HIS A 77 -0.65 -0.54 -1.82
N MET A 78 0.60 -0.14 -1.65
CA MET A 78 1.41 0.40 -2.73
C MET A 78 2.25 -0.73 -3.32
N ALA A 79 2.24 -0.87 -4.65
CA ALA A 79 2.91 -2.00 -5.30
C ALA A 79 4.42 -2.02 -5.06
N ASN A 80 5.08 -0.86 -5.01
CA ASN A 80 6.52 -0.76 -4.70
C ASN A 80 6.87 -1.12 -3.25
N HIS A 81 5.89 -1.24 -2.34
CA HIS A 81 6.16 -1.69 -0.97
C HIS A 81 6.36 -3.20 -0.87
N THR A 82 6.24 -3.92 -1.98
CA THR A 82 6.45 -5.38 -2.04
C THR A 82 7.90 -5.80 -2.26
N GLU A 83 8.83 -4.88 -2.25
CA GLU A 83 10.26 -5.18 -2.40
C GLU A 83 10.75 -6.15 -1.33
N GLY A 84 11.24 -7.34 -1.76
CA GLY A 84 11.71 -8.38 -0.86
C GLY A 84 10.64 -9.23 -0.17
N TRP A 85 9.42 -8.81 -0.12
CA TRP A 85 8.26 -9.49 0.48
C TRP A 85 6.98 -8.68 0.14
N PRO A 86 5.78 -9.22 0.02
CA PRO A 86 5.31 -10.56 0.43
C PRO A 86 5.38 -11.64 -0.65
N GLU A 87 5.17 -12.88 -0.23
CA GLU A 87 4.92 -13.99 -1.14
C GLU A 87 3.41 -14.19 -1.39
N PRO A 88 2.99 -14.76 -2.53
CA PRO A 88 1.56 -15.01 -2.82
C PRO A 88 0.82 -15.76 -1.72
N ARG A 89 1.50 -16.69 -1.04
CA ARG A 89 0.91 -17.47 0.08
C ARG A 89 0.52 -16.62 1.29
N ASP A 90 1.12 -15.46 1.48
CA ASP A 90 0.83 -14.57 2.62
C ASP A 90 -0.56 -13.92 2.47
N PHE A 91 -1.08 -13.86 1.24
CA PHE A 91 -2.37 -13.26 0.90
C PHE A 91 -3.31 -14.23 0.17
N GLY A 92 -3.05 -15.56 0.24
CA GLY A 92 -3.71 -16.57 -0.60
C GLY A 92 -5.24 -16.63 -0.54
N THR A 93 -5.87 -16.11 0.51
CA THR A 93 -7.34 -16.07 0.65
C THR A 93 -7.95 -14.71 0.30
N HIS A 94 -7.12 -13.72 -0.03
CA HIS A 94 -7.58 -12.38 -0.34
C HIS A 94 -8.15 -12.29 -1.76
N LYS A 95 -9.07 -11.37 -1.96
CA LYS A 95 -9.49 -10.93 -3.29
C LYS A 95 -8.57 -9.80 -3.73
N HIS A 96 -7.79 -10.04 -4.78
CA HIS A 96 -6.83 -9.06 -5.28
C HIS A 96 -7.46 -8.16 -6.33
N VAL A 97 -7.30 -6.86 -6.17
CA VAL A 97 -7.76 -5.82 -7.09
C VAL A 97 -6.58 -4.95 -7.48
N LEU A 98 -6.36 -4.79 -8.78
CA LEU A 98 -5.34 -3.90 -9.32
C LEU A 98 -5.99 -2.59 -9.76
N LEU A 99 -5.60 -1.47 -9.14
CA LEU A 99 -6.08 -0.14 -9.48
C LEU A 99 -5.03 0.59 -10.30
N THR A 100 -5.39 0.96 -11.52
CA THR A 100 -4.53 1.69 -12.43
C THR A 100 -5.15 3.00 -12.87
N ARG A 101 -4.32 3.93 -13.32
CA ARG A 101 -4.72 5.21 -13.89
C ARG A 101 -3.86 5.48 -15.13
N HIS A 102 -4.40 6.26 -16.08
CA HIS A 102 -3.67 6.61 -17.29
C HIS A 102 -2.30 7.24 -16.95
N PRO A 103 -1.16 6.71 -17.46
CA PRO A 103 0.19 7.10 -17.03
C PRO A 103 0.48 8.59 -17.13
N ARG A 104 0.02 9.28 -18.17
CA ARG A 104 0.19 10.74 -18.31
C ARG A 104 -0.47 11.52 -17.16
N LYS A 105 -1.62 11.03 -16.65
CA LYS A 105 -2.31 11.67 -15.52
C LYS A 105 -1.58 11.40 -14.21
N VAL A 106 -1.00 10.21 -14.06
CA VAL A 106 -0.15 9.85 -12.91
C VAL A 106 1.08 10.76 -12.89
N LEU A 107 1.84 10.80 -13.99
CA LEU A 107 3.05 11.64 -14.12
C LEU A 107 2.77 13.11 -13.84
N LYS A 108 1.72 13.68 -14.44
CA LYS A 108 1.34 15.07 -14.18
C LYS A 108 1.06 15.35 -12.71
N SER A 109 0.35 14.44 -12.05
CA SER A 109 0.03 14.57 -10.62
C SER A 109 1.24 14.35 -9.72
N TYR A 110 2.15 13.44 -10.09
CA TYR A 110 3.30 13.07 -9.27
C TYR A 110 4.42 14.13 -9.31
N ARG A 111 4.62 14.77 -10.47
CA ARG A 111 5.58 15.88 -10.64
C ARG A 111 5.31 17.08 -9.74
N ALA A 112 4.10 17.24 -9.24
CA ALA A 112 3.80 18.27 -8.23
C ALA A 112 4.44 17.98 -6.86
N HIS A 113 5.00 16.77 -6.66
CA HIS A 113 5.59 16.32 -5.40
C HIS A 113 7.04 15.85 -5.54
N ILE A 114 7.42 15.38 -6.72
CA ILE A 114 8.77 14.88 -7.03
C ILE A 114 9.16 15.38 -8.42
N ASP A 115 10.29 16.09 -8.53
CA ASP A 115 10.73 16.72 -9.77
C ASP A 115 11.04 15.73 -10.89
N SER A 116 11.63 14.58 -10.56
CA SER A 116 12.08 13.56 -11.52
C SER A 116 11.67 12.17 -11.11
N PRO A 117 10.37 11.79 -11.26
CA PRO A 117 9.90 10.47 -10.89
C PRO A 117 10.47 9.39 -11.81
N THR A 118 10.91 8.28 -11.22
CA THR A 118 11.39 7.10 -11.93
C THR A 118 10.26 6.09 -12.17
N ALA A 119 10.49 5.09 -13.01
CA ALA A 119 9.54 4.00 -13.22
C ALA A 119 9.31 3.19 -11.93
N LEU A 120 10.33 3.06 -11.09
CA LEU A 120 10.23 2.41 -9.78
C LEU A 120 9.31 3.21 -8.84
N ASP A 121 9.47 4.53 -8.75
CA ASP A 121 8.58 5.39 -7.97
C ASP A 121 7.12 5.29 -8.39
N LEU A 122 6.88 5.04 -9.68
CA LEU A 122 5.55 4.92 -10.27
C LEU A 122 4.98 3.51 -10.23
N CYS A 123 5.71 2.55 -9.67
CA CYS A 123 5.33 1.14 -9.58
C CYS A 123 5.14 0.44 -10.94
N TYR A 124 5.86 0.84 -11.98
CA TYR A 124 5.73 0.21 -13.30
C TYR A 124 6.58 -1.05 -13.49
N HIS A 125 7.34 -1.44 -12.47
CA HIS A 125 8.14 -2.67 -12.42
C HIS A 125 7.60 -3.72 -11.44
N HIS A 126 6.45 -3.47 -10.81
CA HIS A 126 5.83 -4.33 -9.80
C HIS A 126 4.50 -4.89 -10.26
#